data_c0f719700f408c73261d9a3fccebd7aa
#
_entry.id   c0f719700f408c73261d9a3fccebd7aa
#
_cell.length_a   1.000
_cell.length_b   1.000
_cell.length_c   1.000
_cell.angle_alpha   90.00
_cell.angle_beta   90.00
_cell.angle_gamma   90.00
#
_symmetry.space_group_name_H-M   'P 1'
#
loop_
_entity.id
_entity.type
_entity.pdbx_description
1 polymer ?
#
loop_
_entity_poly.entity_id
_entity_poly.type
_entity_poly.pdbx_seq_one_letter_code
_entity_poly.pdbx_strand_id
1 'polypeptide(L)'
;YKFQSGPRANVEQLAGTFEDEAAEGSGTLPKWKTRLNLFWQFGDWEVGLSSFRVSGVIETVSGLGKTRDIGVWSREDVQISRHFNSAKSLLTVGVENIFDQSPPFMASAFNDNFDTRTYDSVGRYAYIRLSHHL
;
A
#
# COMPACT_ATOMS: atom_id res chain seq x y z
N TYR A 1 -11.81 -8.57 12.06
CA TYR A 1 -13.03 -7.83 12.42
C TYR A 1 -14.20 -8.81 12.41
N LYS A 2 -15.00 -8.81 13.49
CA LYS A 2 -16.27 -9.51 13.56
C LYS A 2 -17.36 -8.47 13.68
N PHE A 3 -18.29 -8.46 12.76
CA PHE A 3 -19.45 -7.56 12.77
C PHE A 3 -20.69 -8.32 13.19
N GLN A 4 -21.49 -7.72 14.07
CA GLN A 4 -22.76 -8.27 14.50
C GLN A 4 -23.83 -7.20 14.37
N SER A 5 -24.77 -7.39 13.46
CA SER A 5 -25.90 -6.48 13.29
C SER A 5 -27.20 -7.12 13.81
N GLY A 6 -27.75 -6.57 14.92
CA GLY A 6 -29.02 -6.97 15.49
C GLY A 6 -29.01 -8.26 16.34
N PRO A 7 -30.12 -8.57 17.03
CA PRO A 7 -30.18 -9.63 18.04
C PRO A 7 -30.11 -11.07 17.51
N ARG A 8 -30.12 -11.29 16.22
CA ARG A 8 -29.98 -12.60 15.54
C ARG A 8 -28.99 -12.63 14.40
N ALA A 9 -28.11 -11.64 14.32
CA ALA A 9 -27.15 -11.58 13.24
C ALA A 9 -26.06 -12.63 13.42
N ASN A 10 -25.75 -13.33 12.36
CA ASN A 10 -24.55 -14.19 12.29
C ASN A 10 -23.31 -13.32 12.41
N VAL A 11 -22.32 -13.82 13.12
CA VAL A 11 -20.99 -13.17 13.15
C VAL A 11 -20.29 -13.47 11.85
N GLU A 12 -20.07 -12.46 11.03
CA GLU A 12 -19.33 -12.59 9.78
C GLU A 12 -17.84 -12.27 9.97
N GLN A 13 -16.99 -13.08 9.37
CA GLN A 13 -15.55 -12.87 9.34
C GLN A 13 -15.18 -12.08 8.09
N LEU A 14 -15.05 -10.77 8.20
CA LEU A 14 -14.75 -9.87 7.07
C LEU A 14 -13.25 -9.73 6.78
N ALA A 15 -12.36 -10.17 7.67
CA ALA A 15 -10.93 -10.11 7.43
C ALA A 15 -10.52 -11.00 6.25
N GLY A 16 -9.92 -10.40 5.23
CA GLY A 16 -9.54 -11.06 3.97
C GLY A 16 -10.60 -10.94 2.89
N THR A 17 -11.54 -9.99 3.00
CA THR A 17 -12.56 -9.72 1.98
C THR A 17 -12.44 -8.31 1.41
N PHE A 18 -12.99 -8.13 0.23
CA PHE A 18 -13.30 -6.84 -0.37
C PHE A 18 -14.79 -6.79 -0.69
N GLU A 19 -15.44 -5.73 -0.23
CA GLU A 19 -16.82 -5.41 -0.53
C GLU A 19 -16.90 -4.00 -1.13
N ASP A 20 -17.66 -3.86 -2.21
CA ASP A 20 -17.84 -2.58 -2.89
C ASP A 20 -18.45 -1.52 -1.96
N GLU A 21 -17.78 -0.39 -1.82
CA GLU A 21 -18.24 0.72 -0.99
C GLU A 21 -19.51 1.39 -1.52
N ALA A 22 -19.76 1.36 -2.83
CA ALA A 22 -20.98 1.89 -3.43
C ALA A 22 -22.22 1.10 -3.02
N ALA A 23 -22.05 -0.16 -2.60
CA ALA A 23 -23.08 -1.02 -2.04
C ALA A 23 -23.11 -1.01 -0.50
N GLU A 24 -22.65 0.04 0.15
CA GLU A 24 -22.45 0.15 1.61
C GLU A 24 -21.41 -0.85 2.17
N GLY A 25 -20.53 -1.36 1.29
CA GLY A 25 -19.49 -2.31 1.68
C GLY A 25 -18.33 -1.65 2.43
N SER A 26 -17.52 -2.48 3.06
CA SER A 26 -16.41 -2.05 3.94
C SER A 26 -15.12 -1.70 3.19
N GLY A 27 -15.09 -1.86 1.85
CA GLY A 27 -13.85 -1.77 1.07
C GLY A 27 -12.92 -2.97 1.32
N THR A 28 -11.63 -2.76 1.17
CA THR A 28 -10.63 -3.81 1.38
C THR A 28 -10.31 -3.99 2.86
N LEU A 29 -10.60 -5.17 3.40
CA LEU A 29 -10.29 -5.58 4.77
C LEU A 29 -9.22 -6.67 4.78
N PRO A 30 -7.94 -6.37 4.54
CA PRO A 30 -6.89 -7.37 4.48
C PRO A 30 -6.67 -8.02 5.85
N LYS A 31 -6.22 -9.28 5.85
CA LYS A 31 -5.87 -9.99 7.08
C LYS A 31 -4.68 -9.37 7.79
N TRP A 32 -3.74 -8.83 7.01
CA TRP A 32 -2.55 -8.12 7.51
C TRP A 32 -2.07 -7.07 6.51
N LYS A 33 -1.46 -6.03 7.04
CA LYS A 33 -0.64 -5.04 6.33
C LYS A 33 0.70 -4.97 7.04
N THR A 34 1.79 -4.98 6.28
CA THR A 34 3.15 -4.95 6.84
C THR A 34 3.92 -3.80 6.20
N ARG A 35 4.66 -3.06 7.03
CA ARG A 35 5.66 -2.11 6.56
C ARG A 35 6.99 -2.43 7.21
N LEU A 36 8.01 -2.62 6.39
CA LEU A 36 9.41 -2.82 6.81
C LEU A 36 10.22 -1.63 6.28
N ASN A 37 10.97 -0.98 7.17
CA ASN A 37 11.92 0.05 6.79
C ASN A 37 13.30 -0.35 7.32
N LEU A 38 14.29 -0.32 6.45
CA LEU A 38 15.69 -0.58 6.76
C LEU A 38 16.50 0.66 6.40
N PHE A 39 17.31 1.13 7.36
CA PHE A 39 18.23 2.24 7.16
C PHE A 39 19.63 1.77 7.51
N TRP A 40 20.57 2.07 6.62
CA TRP A 40 21.95 1.77 6.82
C TRP A 40 22.80 3.00 6.54
N GLN A 41 23.59 3.42 7.54
CA GLN A 41 24.47 4.58 7.47
C GLN A 41 25.92 4.13 7.47
N PHE A 42 26.72 4.69 6.56
CA PHE A 42 28.17 4.47 6.47
C PHE A 42 28.88 5.76 6.03
N GLY A 43 29.70 6.31 6.91
CA GLY A 43 30.32 7.61 6.70
C GLY A 43 29.28 8.71 6.44
N ASP A 44 29.41 9.43 5.34
CA ASP A 44 28.49 10.49 4.93
C ASP A 44 27.29 9.97 4.10
N TRP A 45 27.17 8.66 3.93
CA TRP A 45 26.09 8.05 3.14
C TRP A 45 25.05 7.39 4.00
N GLU A 46 23.81 7.45 3.54
CA GLU A 46 22.66 6.73 4.11
C GLU A 46 21.89 6.05 2.98
N VAL A 47 21.53 4.78 3.18
CA VAL A 47 20.66 4.02 2.29
C VAL A 47 19.40 3.65 3.06
N GLY A 48 18.25 3.97 2.47
CA GLY A 48 16.94 3.60 2.98
C GLY A 48 16.24 2.65 2.03
N LEU A 49 15.69 1.56 2.57
CA LEU A 49 14.83 0.60 1.87
C LEU A 49 13.49 0.54 2.60
N SER A 50 12.40 0.60 1.86
CA SER A 50 11.04 0.46 2.42
C SER A 50 10.28 -0.59 1.63
N SER A 51 9.58 -1.49 2.32
CA SER A 51 8.67 -2.46 1.73
C SER A 51 7.31 -2.35 2.41
N PHE A 52 6.28 -2.17 1.63
CA PHE A 52 4.89 -2.17 2.09
C PHE A 52 4.16 -3.33 1.43
N ARG A 53 3.46 -4.16 2.22
CA ARG A 53 2.74 -5.33 1.74
C ARG A 53 1.35 -5.42 2.34
N VAL A 54 0.40 -5.83 1.50
CA VAL A 54 -1.01 -6.05 1.86
C VAL A 54 -1.36 -7.48 1.52
N SER A 55 -1.97 -8.21 2.46
CA SER A 55 -2.45 -9.57 2.19
C SER A 55 -3.48 -9.58 1.07
N GLY A 56 -3.54 -10.68 0.34
CA GLY A 56 -4.62 -10.92 -0.59
C GLY A 56 -5.99 -10.92 0.10
N VAL A 57 -7.02 -10.65 -0.69
CA VAL A 57 -8.43 -10.64 -0.26
C VAL A 57 -9.29 -11.39 -1.27
N ILE A 58 -10.46 -11.82 -0.85
CA ILE A 58 -11.49 -12.40 -1.71
C ILE A 58 -12.48 -11.29 -2.06
N GLU A 59 -12.61 -10.99 -3.33
CA GLU A 59 -13.60 -10.08 -3.88
C GLU A 59 -14.90 -10.82 -4.11
N THR A 60 -16.02 -10.27 -3.63
CA THR A 60 -17.35 -10.75 -3.96
C THR A 60 -17.98 -9.82 -4.99
N VAL A 61 -18.14 -10.30 -6.22
CA VAL A 61 -18.73 -9.51 -7.29
C VAL A 61 -20.24 -9.49 -7.11
N SER A 62 -20.77 -8.33 -6.71
CA SER A 62 -22.21 -8.12 -6.50
C SER A 62 -23.03 -8.47 -7.75
N GLY A 63 -24.15 -9.15 -7.56
CA GLY A 63 -25.09 -9.52 -8.65
C GLY A 63 -24.70 -10.76 -9.43
N LEU A 64 -23.49 -11.28 -9.35
CA LEU A 64 -23.05 -12.48 -10.06
C LEU A 64 -22.88 -13.70 -9.15
N GLY A 65 -22.87 -13.50 -7.82
CA GLY A 65 -22.59 -14.56 -6.84
C GLY A 65 -21.21 -15.23 -7.04
N LYS A 66 -20.29 -14.56 -7.74
CA LYS A 66 -18.94 -15.05 -8.00
C LYS A 66 -17.93 -14.39 -7.08
N THR A 67 -16.99 -15.18 -6.60
CA THR A 67 -15.84 -14.70 -5.84
C THR A 67 -14.60 -14.74 -6.70
N ARG A 68 -13.65 -13.83 -6.45
CA ARG A 68 -12.36 -13.78 -7.11
C ARG A 68 -11.26 -13.55 -6.08
N ASP A 69 -10.17 -14.29 -6.21
CA ASP A 69 -8.98 -14.09 -5.38
C ASP A 69 -8.16 -12.92 -5.92
N ILE A 70 -7.91 -11.95 -5.05
CA ILE A 70 -6.98 -10.85 -5.26
C ILE A 70 -5.70 -11.21 -4.52
N GLY A 71 -4.60 -11.28 -5.26
CA GLY A 71 -3.29 -11.67 -4.71
C GLY A 71 -2.72 -10.66 -3.72
N VAL A 72 -1.59 -11.03 -3.11
CA VAL A 72 -0.78 -10.12 -2.27
C VAL A 72 -0.26 -8.99 -3.16
N TRP A 73 -0.38 -7.76 -2.66
CA TRP A 73 0.20 -6.58 -3.29
C TRP A 73 1.38 -6.07 -2.46
N SER A 74 2.44 -5.61 -3.14
CA SER A 74 3.57 -5.00 -2.48
C SER A 74 4.11 -3.81 -3.25
N ARG A 75 4.75 -2.88 -2.51
CA ARG A 75 5.46 -1.74 -3.05
C ARG A 75 6.80 -1.63 -2.33
N GLU A 76 7.85 -1.50 -3.09
CA GLU A 76 9.21 -1.33 -2.60
C GLU A 76 9.77 0.01 -3.07
N ASP A 77 10.37 0.74 -2.10
CA ASP A 77 10.98 2.05 -2.32
C ASP A 77 12.45 1.99 -1.90
N VAL A 78 13.29 2.74 -2.59
CA VAL A 78 14.72 2.88 -2.27
C VAL A 78 15.14 4.34 -2.31
N GLN A 79 16.00 4.73 -1.37
CA GLN A 79 16.62 6.04 -1.39
C GLN A 79 18.09 5.95 -0.98
N ILE A 80 18.91 6.86 -1.52
CA ILE A 80 20.29 7.06 -1.15
C ILE A 80 20.48 8.54 -0.84
N SER A 81 21.05 8.83 0.32
CA SER A 81 21.33 10.20 0.76
C SER A 81 22.83 10.38 0.99
N ARG A 82 23.32 11.59 0.74
CA ARG A 82 24.68 11.99 1.07
C ARG A 82 24.69 13.29 1.86
N HIS A 83 25.38 13.25 3.00
CA HIS A 83 25.61 14.41 3.85
C HIS A 83 26.84 15.18 3.34
N PHE A 84 26.70 16.49 3.16
CA PHE A 84 27.78 17.43 2.86
C PHE A 84 27.99 18.32 4.09
N ASN A 85 28.77 17.81 5.06
CA ASN A 85 28.92 18.44 6.37
C ASN A 85 29.46 19.88 6.28
N SER A 86 30.41 20.16 5.40
CA SER A 86 30.97 21.51 5.18
C SER A 86 29.93 22.50 4.62
N ALA A 87 28.96 22.01 3.85
CA ALA A 87 27.88 22.82 3.28
C ALA A 87 26.58 22.73 4.06
N LYS A 88 26.55 22.01 5.19
CA LYS A 88 25.32 21.74 5.98
C LYS A 88 24.14 21.29 5.12
N SER A 89 24.42 20.45 4.13
CA SER A 89 23.44 20.04 3.11
C SER A 89 23.30 18.53 3.05
N LEU A 90 22.11 18.08 2.70
CA LEU A 90 21.78 16.67 2.45
C LEU A 90 21.16 16.55 1.06
N LEU A 91 21.76 15.74 0.22
CA LEU A 91 21.22 15.38 -1.09
C LEU A 91 20.66 13.97 -1.00
N THR A 92 19.38 13.79 -1.36
CA THR A 92 18.71 12.50 -1.44
C THR A 92 18.22 12.26 -2.86
N VAL A 93 18.49 11.06 -3.37
CA VAL A 93 17.92 10.54 -4.60
C VAL A 93 17.14 9.29 -4.25
N GLY A 94 15.91 9.17 -4.73
CA GLY A 94 15.08 8.03 -4.43
C GLY A 94 14.20 7.61 -5.61
N VAL A 95 13.76 6.36 -5.54
CA VAL A 95 12.77 5.78 -6.43
C VAL A 95 11.72 5.09 -5.57
N GLU A 96 10.49 5.52 -5.70
CA GLU A 96 9.33 4.88 -5.11
C GLU A 96 8.74 3.89 -6.12
N ASN A 97 8.19 2.79 -5.60
CA ASN A 97 7.62 1.72 -6.41
C ASN A 97 8.60 1.22 -7.49
N ILE A 98 9.78 0.76 -7.06
CA ILE A 98 10.88 0.40 -7.99
C ILE A 98 10.50 -0.65 -9.04
N PHE A 99 9.53 -1.51 -8.71
CA PHE A 99 9.04 -2.58 -9.59
C PHE A 99 7.85 -2.16 -10.45
N ASP A 100 7.40 -0.88 -10.35
CA ASP A 100 6.25 -0.35 -11.09
C ASP A 100 4.97 -1.16 -10.88
N GLN A 101 4.75 -1.59 -9.62
CA GLN A 101 3.64 -2.45 -9.27
C GLN A 101 2.32 -1.67 -9.29
N SER A 102 1.44 -2.05 -10.21
CA SER A 102 0.09 -1.47 -10.27
C SER A 102 -0.82 -2.01 -9.16
N PRO A 103 -1.86 -1.25 -8.75
CA PRO A 103 -2.92 -1.76 -7.89
C PRO A 103 -3.56 -3.02 -8.47
N PRO A 104 -4.03 -3.95 -7.63
CA PRO A 104 -4.77 -5.11 -8.12
C PRO A 104 -6.12 -4.67 -8.69
N PHE A 105 -6.48 -5.22 -9.85
CA PHE A 105 -7.78 -4.97 -10.46
C PHE A 105 -8.90 -5.60 -9.63
N MET A 106 -9.92 -4.81 -9.29
CA MET A 106 -11.13 -5.21 -8.57
C MET A 106 -12.36 -4.84 -9.40
N ALA A 107 -13.08 -5.84 -9.87
CA ALA A 107 -14.19 -5.65 -10.81
C ALA A 107 -15.40 -4.95 -10.17
N SER A 108 -15.57 -5.09 -8.86
CA SER A 108 -16.65 -4.48 -8.09
C SER A 108 -16.26 -3.16 -7.43
N ALA A 109 -15.02 -2.69 -7.57
CA ALA A 109 -14.65 -1.36 -7.06
C ALA A 109 -15.31 -0.25 -7.89
N PHE A 110 -15.99 0.68 -7.20
CA PHE A 110 -16.81 1.72 -7.84
C PHE A 110 -16.01 2.66 -8.74
N ASN A 111 -14.83 3.09 -8.28
CA ASN A 111 -13.95 3.96 -9.05
C ASN A 111 -12.65 3.23 -9.41
N ASP A 112 -12.13 3.48 -10.60
CA ASP A 112 -10.79 3.08 -11.06
C ASP A 112 -10.49 1.58 -11.01
N ASN A 113 -11.48 0.73 -10.70
CA ASN A 113 -11.35 -0.73 -10.57
C ASN A 113 -10.28 -1.19 -9.55
N PHE A 114 -10.06 -0.42 -8.50
CA PHE A 114 -9.27 -0.81 -7.33
C PHE A 114 -9.69 0.02 -6.10
N ASP A 115 -9.34 -0.43 -4.90
CA ASP A 115 -9.61 0.31 -3.67
C ASP A 115 -8.52 1.37 -3.42
N THR A 116 -8.84 2.63 -3.68
CA THR A 116 -7.94 3.79 -3.53
C THR A 116 -7.53 4.09 -2.07
N ARG A 117 -8.25 3.54 -1.08
CA ARG A 117 -7.90 3.70 0.35
C ARG A 117 -6.82 2.73 0.78
N THR A 118 -6.68 1.62 0.07
CA THR A 118 -5.75 0.54 0.45
C THR A 118 -4.53 0.49 -0.46
N TYR A 119 -4.69 0.73 -1.74
CA TYR A 119 -3.64 0.60 -2.74
C TYR A 119 -3.28 1.96 -3.35
N ASP A 120 -2.00 2.14 -3.62
CA ASP A 120 -1.47 3.34 -4.27
C ASP A 120 -1.46 3.15 -5.79
N SER A 121 -2.01 4.12 -6.52
CA SER A 121 -2.04 4.12 -7.98
C SER A 121 -0.84 4.81 -8.62
N VAL A 122 0.02 5.44 -7.83
CA VAL A 122 1.23 6.07 -8.36
C VAL A 122 2.20 4.97 -8.78
N GLY A 123 2.51 4.93 -10.06
CA GLY A 123 3.53 4.04 -10.62
C GLY A 123 4.92 4.39 -10.11
N ARG A 124 5.95 3.90 -10.78
CA ARG A 124 7.34 4.20 -10.44
C ARG A 124 7.60 5.71 -10.52
N TYR A 125 8.11 6.26 -9.41
CA TYR A 125 8.38 7.68 -9.28
C TYR A 125 9.81 7.91 -8.79
N ALA A 126 10.62 8.63 -9.56
CA ALA A 126 11.97 9.03 -9.17
C ALA A 126 11.98 10.48 -8.70
N TYR A 127 12.75 10.77 -7.66
CA TYR A 127 12.87 12.11 -7.12
C TYR A 127 14.31 12.45 -6.69
N ILE A 128 14.59 13.75 -6.65
CA ILE A 128 15.79 14.33 -6.05
C ILE A 128 15.34 15.37 -5.03
N ARG A 129 15.92 15.33 -3.83
CA ARG A 129 15.67 16.28 -2.75
C ARG A 129 16.97 16.85 -2.25
N LEU A 130 17.05 18.16 -2.16
CA LEU A 130 18.12 18.89 -1.49
C LEU A 130 17.59 19.59 -0.25
N SER A 131 18.17 19.29 0.91
CA SER A 131 17.90 19.97 2.17
C SER A 131 19.13 20.74 2.58
N HIS A 132 18.97 22.01 2.99
CA HIS A 132 20.06 22.88 3.46
C HIS A 132 19.68 23.54 4.77
N HIS A 133 20.58 23.52 5.73
CA HIS A 133 20.42 24.21 7.02
C HIS A 133 21.22 25.51 7.01
N LEU A 134 20.53 26.61 7.22
CA LEU A 134 21.11 27.95 7.37
C LEU A 134 21.80 28.12 8.75
#